data_0913eb4ea432534704a19f24f20f56d6
#
_entry.id   0913eb4ea432534704a19f24f20f56d6
#
_cell.length_a   1.000
_cell.length_b   1.000
_cell.length_c   1.000
_cell.angle_alpha   90.00
_cell.angle_beta   90.00
_cell.angle_gamma   90.00
#
_symmetry.space_group_name_H-M   'P 1'
#
loop_
_entity.id
_entity.type
_entity.pdbx_description
1 polymer ?
#
loop_
_entity_poly.entity_id
_entity_poly.type
_entity_poly.pdbx_seq_one_letter_code
_entity_poly.pdbx_strand_id
1 'polypeptide(L)'
;MLIDPTGMDIWRLNNQGYVVDVEETTEYDKLEMIDNEEKSIKFEHGTIISQKSYEYKDGKTYDVWKVRGDENATKIFKFMSDNITGSRTKVEIGLAQTGIAGDKGLNFITTGHARGREPGFSNLWYNQLGYLYNIRTHTHSHPSDTNPSGGDIQFVKGVINHLNDNKPLFNNKWYMAMPKFRIYHVPTKKYINYNQNGVIK
;
A
#
# COMPACT_ATOMS: atom_id res chain seq x y z
N MET A 1 -1.57 5.85 21.90
CA MET A 1 -2.45 4.73 21.55
C MET A 1 -1.61 3.47 21.68
N LEU A 2 -1.95 2.59 22.60
CA LEU A 2 -1.29 1.28 22.74
C LEU A 2 -1.71 0.43 21.54
N ILE A 3 -0.76 0.05 20.73
CA ILE A 3 -0.97 -0.87 19.63
C ILE A 3 -0.87 -2.26 20.22
N ASP A 4 -1.92 -3.08 20.09
CA ASP A 4 -1.87 -4.47 20.49
C ASP A 4 -0.73 -5.18 19.76
N PRO A 5 0.29 -5.72 20.49
CA PRO A 5 1.36 -6.47 19.87
C PRO A 5 0.90 -7.84 19.32
N THR A 6 -0.32 -8.26 19.61
CA THR A 6 -0.88 -9.55 19.17
C THR A 6 -1.58 -9.47 17.82
N GLY A 7 -1.92 -8.26 17.32
CA GLY A 7 -2.40 -8.02 15.95
C GLY A 7 -3.79 -8.60 15.66
N MET A 8 -4.70 -8.55 16.63
CA MET A 8 -6.07 -9.07 16.53
C MET A 8 -7.05 -7.92 16.68
N ASP A 9 -7.47 -7.31 15.58
CA ASP A 9 -8.28 -6.10 15.68
C ASP A 9 -9.35 -5.99 14.60
N ILE A 10 -10.40 -5.29 14.95
CA ILE A 10 -11.36 -4.74 13.99
C ILE A 10 -11.02 -3.27 13.81
N TRP A 11 -10.53 -2.92 12.64
CA TRP A 11 -10.24 -1.54 12.27
C TRP A 11 -11.42 -0.92 11.54
N ARG A 12 -11.95 0.19 12.07
CA ARG A 12 -13.02 0.97 11.44
C ARG A 12 -12.43 2.16 10.71
N LEU A 13 -12.70 2.21 9.41
CA LEU A 13 -12.19 3.25 8.51
C LEU A 13 -13.27 4.25 8.17
N ASN A 14 -12.94 5.53 8.16
CA ASN A 14 -13.80 6.53 7.55
C ASN A 14 -13.59 6.59 6.02
N ASN A 15 -14.38 7.41 5.34
CA ASN A 15 -14.32 7.57 3.88
C ASN A 15 -13.04 8.24 3.36
N GLN A 16 -12.16 8.73 4.23
CA GLN A 16 -10.84 9.25 3.88
C GLN A 16 -9.71 8.23 4.18
N GLY A 17 -10.07 7.06 4.71
CA GLY A 17 -9.12 6.00 5.03
C GLY A 17 -8.42 6.15 6.38
N TYR A 18 -8.82 7.11 7.21
CA TYR A 18 -8.34 7.17 8.59
C TYR A 18 -8.95 6.05 9.42
N VAL A 19 -8.13 5.43 10.24
CA VAL A 19 -8.60 4.56 11.32
C VAL A 19 -9.21 5.45 12.39
N VAL A 20 -10.52 5.31 12.63
CA VAL A 20 -11.26 6.13 13.58
C VAL A 20 -11.65 5.38 14.83
N ASP A 21 -11.62 4.05 14.77
CA ASP A 21 -11.88 3.16 15.89
C ASP A 21 -11.15 1.84 15.70
N VAL A 22 -10.72 1.23 16.81
CA VAL A 22 -10.10 -0.10 16.86
C VAL A 22 -10.69 -0.88 18.01
N GLU A 23 -11.24 -2.04 17.71
CA GLU A 23 -11.79 -2.97 18.69
C GLU A 23 -10.92 -4.22 18.74
N GLU A 24 -10.40 -4.56 19.92
CA GLU A 24 -9.59 -5.76 20.12
C GLU A 24 -10.46 -7.02 20.03
N THR A 25 -10.00 -8.02 19.28
CA THR A 25 -10.64 -9.35 19.19
C THR A 25 -9.60 -10.45 19.15
N THR A 26 -9.97 -11.65 19.58
CA THR A 26 -9.07 -12.81 19.62
C THR A 26 -9.31 -13.80 18.48
N GLU A 27 -10.26 -13.54 17.58
CA GLU A 27 -10.73 -14.53 16.63
C GLU A 27 -10.25 -14.29 15.20
N TYR A 28 -10.18 -13.04 14.77
CA TYR A 28 -9.91 -12.68 13.38
C TYR A 28 -9.46 -11.22 13.24
N ASP A 29 -8.86 -10.92 12.12
CA ASP A 29 -8.62 -9.54 11.68
C ASP A 29 -9.76 -9.07 10.78
N LYS A 30 -10.26 -7.84 10.97
CA LYS A 30 -11.34 -7.28 10.16
C LYS A 30 -11.08 -5.82 9.83
N LEU A 31 -11.35 -5.43 8.59
CA LEU A 31 -11.53 -4.04 8.21
C LEU A 31 -12.98 -3.78 7.87
N GLU A 32 -13.51 -2.66 8.33
CA GLU A 32 -14.87 -2.23 7.99
C GLU A 32 -14.96 -0.71 7.82
N MET A 33 -15.96 -0.27 7.04
CA MET A 33 -16.26 1.16 6.91
C MET A 33 -17.21 1.56 8.04
N ILE A 34 -16.85 2.61 8.79
CA ILE A 34 -17.62 3.05 9.98
C ILE A 34 -19.05 3.50 9.64
N ASP A 35 -19.26 4.01 8.44
CA ASP A 35 -20.56 4.47 7.97
C ASP A 35 -21.40 3.35 7.31
N ASN A 36 -20.83 2.17 7.13
CA ASN A 36 -21.49 1.03 6.53
C ASN A 36 -20.79 -0.29 6.88
N GLU A 37 -21.22 -0.94 7.94
CA GLU A 37 -20.64 -2.19 8.45
C GLU A 37 -20.81 -3.38 7.48
N GLU A 38 -21.75 -3.34 6.54
CA GLU A 38 -21.87 -4.35 5.47
C GLU A 38 -20.65 -4.31 4.54
N LYS A 39 -20.00 -3.15 4.43
CA LYS A 39 -18.72 -3.00 3.76
C LYS A 39 -17.59 -3.40 4.69
N SER A 40 -17.33 -4.69 4.77
CA SER A 40 -16.27 -5.25 5.60
C SER A 40 -15.58 -6.43 4.93
N ILE A 41 -14.36 -6.73 5.40
CA ILE A 41 -13.59 -7.89 4.97
C ILE A 41 -12.88 -8.51 6.18
N LYS A 42 -12.98 -9.85 6.29
CA LYS A 42 -12.36 -10.64 7.35
C LYS A 42 -11.17 -11.44 6.85
N PHE A 43 -10.23 -11.65 7.72
CA PHE A 43 -9.02 -12.46 7.49
C PHE A 43 -8.76 -13.35 8.69
N GLU A 44 -7.92 -14.36 8.48
CA GLU A 44 -7.36 -15.13 9.58
C GLU A 44 -6.56 -14.20 10.50
N HIS A 45 -6.62 -14.50 11.77
CA HIS A 45 -5.87 -13.81 12.81
C HIS A 45 -4.37 -13.70 12.46
N GLY A 46 -3.79 -12.52 12.71
CA GLY A 46 -2.39 -12.21 12.43
C GLY A 46 -2.07 -11.99 10.93
N THR A 47 -3.10 -11.84 10.08
CA THR A 47 -2.93 -11.38 8.70
C THR A 47 -2.47 -9.94 8.67
N ILE A 48 -3.09 -9.06 9.46
CA ILE A 48 -2.66 -7.68 9.64
C ILE A 48 -1.68 -7.63 10.82
N ILE A 49 -0.40 -7.53 10.51
CA ILE A 49 0.68 -7.57 11.51
C ILE A 49 0.72 -6.27 12.32
N SER A 50 0.44 -5.15 11.69
CA SER A 50 0.36 -3.84 12.35
C SER A 50 -0.25 -2.78 11.46
N GLN A 51 -0.86 -1.78 12.09
CA GLN A 51 -1.23 -0.51 11.48
C GLN A 51 -0.55 0.60 12.29
N LYS A 52 0.08 1.55 11.61
CA LYS A 52 0.75 2.69 12.25
C LYS A 52 0.61 3.94 11.39
N SER A 53 0.40 5.06 12.07
CA SER A 53 0.42 6.39 11.46
C SER A 53 1.77 7.05 11.72
N TYR A 54 2.32 7.68 10.69
CA TYR A 54 3.58 8.39 10.73
C TYR A 54 3.39 9.82 10.27
N GLU A 55 4.06 10.74 10.94
CA GLU A 55 4.11 12.12 10.51
C GLU A 55 5.19 12.31 9.43
N TYR A 56 4.92 13.13 8.45
CA TYR A 56 5.90 13.60 7.48
C TYR A 56 5.81 15.12 7.35
N LYS A 57 6.61 15.72 6.50
CA LYS A 57 6.73 17.18 6.36
C LYS A 57 5.38 17.89 6.40
N ASP A 58 5.34 19.02 7.11
CA ASP A 58 4.17 19.91 7.24
C ASP A 58 3.03 19.38 8.13
N GLY A 59 3.33 18.52 9.11
CA GLY A 59 2.32 18.01 10.06
C GLY A 59 1.30 17.06 9.42
N LYS A 60 1.55 16.60 8.19
CA LYS A 60 0.72 15.60 7.51
C LYS A 60 1.10 14.22 7.95
N THR A 61 0.13 13.32 7.95
CA THR A 61 0.35 11.92 8.31
C THR A 61 0.16 11.00 7.12
N TYR A 62 0.76 9.82 7.20
CA TYR A 62 0.46 8.69 6.34
C TYR A 62 0.34 7.43 7.18
N ASP A 63 -0.57 6.56 6.80
CA ASP A 63 -0.77 5.28 7.44
C ASP A 63 -0.02 4.19 6.71
N VAL A 64 0.50 3.23 7.47
CA VAL A 64 1.17 2.04 6.98
C VAL A 64 0.55 0.82 7.61
N TRP A 65 0.02 -0.07 6.79
CA TRP A 65 -0.47 -1.38 7.15
C TRP A 65 0.56 -2.42 6.74
N LYS A 66 1.00 -3.23 7.68
CA LYS A 66 1.91 -4.34 7.44
C LYS A 66 1.09 -5.62 7.38
N VAL A 67 1.11 -6.30 6.24
CA VAL A 67 0.20 -7.41 5.95
C VAL A 67 0.97 -8.65 5.50
N ARG A 68 0.57 -9.81 6.04
CA ARG A 68 1.10 -11.12 5.65
C ARG A 68 0.32 -11.69 4.48
N GLY A 69 1.04 -12.23 3.50
CA GLY A 69 0.51 -12.88 2.31
C GLY A 69 0.13 -11.90 1.20
N ASP A 70 0.52 -12.24 -0.01
CA ASP A 70 0.32 -11.41 -1.20
C ASP A 70 -1.18 -11.27 -1.55
N GLU A 71 -1.92 -12.38 -1.41
CA GLU A 71 -3.35 -12.41 -1.68
C GLU A 71 -4.13 -11.56 -0.69
N ASN A 72 -3.83 -11.70 0.61
CA ASN A 72 -4.45 -10.92 1.68
C ASN A 72 -4.19 -9.42 1.50
N ALA A 73 -2.94 -9.04 1.25
CA ALA A 73 -2.59 -7.65 1.00
C ALA A 73 -3.31 -7.09 -0.23
N THR A 74 -3.47 -7.90 -1.29
CA THR A 74 -4.22 -7.51 -2.48
C THR A 74 -5.71 -7.33 -2.18
N LYS A 75 -6.30 -8.20 -1.35
CA LYS A 75 -7.71 -8.08 -0.92
C LYS A 75 -7.93 -6.81 -0.11
N ILE A 76 -7.06 -6.53 0.87
CA ILE A 76 -7.13 -5.31 1.69
C ILE A 76 -6.97 -4.06 0.83
N PHE A 77 -5.96 -4.04 -0.05
CA PHE A 77 -5.74 -2.94 -0.98
C PHE A 77 -6.97 -2.64 -1.84
N LYS A 78 -7.60 -3.69 -2.42
CA LYS A 78 -8.81 -3.53 -3.23
C LYS A 78 -9.97 -3.04 -2.39
N PHE A 79 -10.18 -3.61 -1.21
CA PHE A 79 -11.22 -3.17 -0.29
C PHE A 79 -11.09 -1.68 0.02
N MET A 80 -9.90 -1.22 0.43
CA MET A 80 -9.65 0.18 0.71
C MET A 80 -9.81 1.04 -0.55
N SER A 81 -9.24 0.65 -1.67
CA SER A 81 -9.33 1.39 -2.93
C SER A 81 -10.78 1.53 -3.41
N ASP A 82 -11.57 0.46 -3.36
CA ASP A 82 -12.95 0.46 -3.83
C ASP A 82 -13.88 1.30 -2.93
N ASN A 83 -13.60 1.39 -1.64
CA ASN A 83 -14.44 2.11 -0.69
C ASN A 83 -13.97 3.53 -0.38
N ILE A 84 -12.66 3.82 -0.51
CA ILE A 84 -12.05 5.10 -0.18
C ILE A 84 -11.72 5.88 -1.45
N THR A 85 -10.93 5.31 -2.38
CA THR A 85 -10.53 6.00 -3.62
C THR A 85 -11.70 6.30 -4.55
N GLY A 86 -12.65 5.37 -4.66
CA GLY A 86 -13.88 5.55 -5.46
C GLY A 86 -14.88 6.54 -4.86
N SER A 87 -14.62 7.04 -3.64
CA SER A 87 -15.47 8.01 -2.97
C SER A 87 -15.26 9.44 -3.52
N ARG A 88 -16.06 10.37 -3.03
CA ARG A 88 -15.90 11.81 -3.36
C ARG A 88 -14.56 12.37 -2.91
N THR A 89 -13.88 11.74 -1.97
CA THR A 89 -12.57 12.16 -1.45
C THR A 89 -11.44 11.97 -2.44
N LYS A 90 -11.54 10.94 -3.30
CA LYS A 90 -10.49 10.56 -4.27
C LYS A 90 -9.11 10.33 -3.64
N VAL A 91 -9.09 9.83 -2.41
CA VAL A 91 -7.86 9.45 -1.72
C VAL A 91 -7.27 8.22 -2.40
N GLU A 92 -5.97 8.21 -2.65
CA GLU A 92 -5.29 7.08 -3.26
C GLU A 92 -4.66 6.17 -2.21
N ILE A 93 -4.66 4.88 -2.50
CA ILE A 93 -4.09 3.81 -1.68
C ILE A 93 -2.92 3.20 -2.43
N GLY A 94 -1.81 2.95 -1.74
CA GLY A 94 -0.64 2.25 -2.25
C GLY A 94 -0.54 0.82 -1.72
N LEU A 95 0.00 -0.09 -2.54
CA LEU A 95 0.37 -1.46 -2.16
C LEU A 95 1.77 -1.76 -2.64
N ALA A 96 2.66 -2.15 -1.74
CA ALA A 96 3.96 -2.72 -2.06
C ALA A 96 4.02 -4.19 -1.65
N GLN A 97 4.25 -5.06 -2.61
CA GLN A 97 4.55 -6.46 -2.35
C GLN A 97 6.07 -6.64 -2.31
N THR A 98 6.58 -7.15 -1.18
CA THR A 98 8.01 -7.21 -0.92
C THR A 98 8.50 -8.62 -0.59
N GLY A 99 9.81 -8.82 -0.58
CA GLY A 99 10.45 -10.05 -0.13
C GLY A 99 10.02 -11.30 -0.88
N ILE A 100 9.71 -12.36 -0.13
CA ILE A 100 9.28 -13.65 -0.67
C ILE A 100 7.82 -13.54 -1.14
N ALA A 101 7.50 -14.17 -2.26
CA ALA A 101 6.14 -14.19 -2.80
C ALA A 101 5.24 -15.21 -2.07
N GLY A 102 3.92 -15.03 -2.19
CA GLY A 102 2.91 -15.95 -1.68
C GLY A 102 2.52 -15.69 -0.23
N ASP A 103 2.10 -16.73 0.49
CA ASP A 103 1.49 -16.63 1.82
C ASP A 103 2.44 -16.10 2.90
N LYS A 104 3.74 -16.25 2.69
CA LYS A 104 4.79 -15.72 3.57
C LYS A 104 5.26 -14.32 3.18
N GLY A 105 4.71 -13.75 2.11
CA GLY A 105 5.05 -12.41 1.64
C GLY A 105 4.74 -11.37 2.71
N LEU A 106 5.67 -10.44 2.91
CA LEU A 106 5.47 -9.28 3.76
C LEU A 106 5.16 -8.08 2.87
N ASN A 107 3.99 -7.51 3.06
CA ASN A 107 3.48 -6.47 2.19
C ASN A 107 3.09 -5.24 2.99
N PHE A 108 3.08 -4.09 2.32
CA PHE A 108 2.75 -2.82 2.92
C PHE A 108 1.64 -2.14 2.12
N ILE A 109 0.59 -1.71 2.82
CA ILE A 109 -0.44 -0.85 2.24
C ILE A 109 -0.29 0.52 2.88
N THR A 110 -0.36 1.56 2.08
CA THR A 110 -0.15 2.93 2.52
C THR A 110 -1.26 3.84 2.01
N THR A 111 -1.54 4.89 2.79
CA THR A 111 -2.34 6.03 2.34
C THR A 111 -1.84 7.29 2.99
N GLY A 112 -1.70 8.35 2.21
CA GLY A 112 -1.38 9.69 2.71
C GLY A 112 -2.63 10.54 2.90
N HIS A 113 -3.83 9.95 2.85
CA HIS A 113 -5.12 10.63 3.00
C HIS A 113 -5.29 11.84 2.08
N ALA A 114 -4.48 11.90 1.03
CA ALA A 114 -4.43 13.03 0.12
C ALA A 114 -5.20 12.74 -1.17
N ARG A 115 -5.96 13.73 -1.63
CA ARG A 115 -6.73 13.64 -2.86
C ARG A 115 -5.80 13.59 -4.09
N GLY A 116 -5.96 12.56 -4.93
CA GLY A 116 -5.28 12.43 -6.22
C GLY A 116 -3.77 12.24 -6.09
N ARG A 117 -3.31 11.66 -4.99
CA ARG A 117 -1.91 11.25 -4.81
C ARG A 117 -1.74 10.30 -3.63
N GLU A 118 -0.77 9.44 -3.71
CA GLU A 118 -0.36 8.52 -2.65
C GLU A 118 1.11 8.79 -2.25
N PRO A 119 1.38 9.69 -1.29
CA PRO A 119 2.71 10.01 -0.83
C PRO A 119 3.24 9.00 0.22
N GLY A 120 2.37 8.18 0.80
CA GLY A 120 2.70 7.30 1.92
C GLY A 120 3.76 6.29 1.56
N PHE A 121 3.67 5.67 0.36
CA PHE A 121 4.66 4.69 -0.04
C PHE A 121 6.04 5.31 -0.34
N SER A 122 6.10 6.47 -0.95
CA SER A 122 7.37 7.19 -1.14
C SER A 122 8.03 7.51 0.21
N ASN A 123 7.23 7.97 1.18
CA ASN A 123 7.73 8.23 2.53
C ASN A 123 8.17 6.95 3.24
N LEU A 124 7.40 5.87 3.16
CA LEU A 124 7.77 4.56 3.67
C LEU A 124 9.09 4.07 3.05
N TRP A 125 9.21 4.15 1.73
CA TRP A 125 10.39 3.72 0.99
C TRP A 125 11.64 4.47 1.44
N TYR A 126 11.61 5.81 1.37
CA TYR A 126 12.80 6.61 1.67
C TYR A 126 13.16 6.65 3.15
N ASN A 127 12.18 6.53 4.06
CA ASN A 127 12.42 6.75 5.49
C ASN A 127 12.52 5.45 6.30
N GLN A 128 11.94 4.33 5.82
CA GLN A 128 11.81 3.12 6.63
C GLN A 128 12.34 1.85 5.96
N LEU A 129 12.05 1.64 4.68
CA LEU A 129 12.45 0.40 4.01
C LEU A 129 13.91 0.43 3.53
N GLY A 130 14.38 1.60 3.06
CA GLY A 130 15.74 1.75 2.56
C GLY A 130 16.07 0.82 1.39
N TYR A 131 17.36 0.72 1.07
CA TYR A 131 17.83 0.00 -0.11
C TYR A 131 17.87 -1.53 0.00
N LEU A 132 17.63 -2.07 1.17
CA LEU A 132 17.69 -3.52 1.38
C LEU A 132 16.35 -4.23 1.16
N TYR A 133 15.28 -3.48 0.97
CA TYR A 133 13.95 -4.05 0.77
C TYR A 133 13.69 -4.39 -0.70
N ASN A 134 13.46 -5.67 -0.96
CA ASN A 134 13.09 -6.16 -2.29
C ASN A 134 11.62 -5.86 -2.58
N ILE A 135 11.35 -4.79 -3.33
CA ILE A 135 10.02 -4.53 -3.87
C ILE A 135 9.84 -5.37 -5.13
N ARG A 136 8.85 -6.26 -5.14
CA ARG A 136 8.45 -7.05 -6.31
C ARG A 136 7.42 -6.32 -7.16
N THR A 137 6.51 -5.63 -6.49
CA THR A 137 5.42 -4.91 -7.14
C THR A 137 5.07 -3.67 -6.32
N HIS A 138 4.87 -2.55 -7.00
CA HIS A 138 4.22 -1.38 -6.45
C HIS A 138 2.95 -1.08 -7.24
N THR A 139 1.84 -0.94 -6.55
CA THR A 139 0.53 -0.61 -7.14
C THR A 139 -0.06 0.55 -6.35
N HIS A 140 -0.67 1.51 -7.02
CA HIS A 140 -1.51 2.51 -6.36
C HIS A 140 -2.84 2.66 -7.08
N SER A 141 -3.85 3.15 -6.36
CA SER A 141 -5.21 3.29 -6.90
C SER A 141 -5.38 4.64 -7.58
N HIS A 142 -6.04 4.66 -8.75
CA HIS A 142 -6.45 5.86 -9.45
C HIS A 142 -7.98 6.00 -9.48
N PRO A 143 -8.52 7.15 -9.06
CA PRO A 143 -9.97 7.34 -9.00
C PRO A 143 -10.62 7.60 -10.36
N SER A 144 -9.89 8.06 -11.37
CA SER A 144 -10.51 8.57 -12.60
C SER A 144 -9.75 8.33 -13.90
N ASP A 145 -8.45 8.14 -13.87
CA ASP A 145 -7.66 7.99 -15.10
C ASP A 145 -6.78 6.75 -15.09
N THR A 146 -6.30 6.39 -16.27
CA THR A 146 -5.51 5.17 -16.50
C THR A 146 -4.03 5.47 -16.75
N ASN A 147 -3.66 6.74 -16.80
CA ASN A 147 -2.28 7.13 -17.08
C ASN A 147 -1.52 7.40 -15.77
N PRO A 148 -0.24 7.00 -15.69
CA PRO A 148 0.61 7.42 -14.59
C PRO A 148 0.81 8.94 -14.62
N SER A 149 0.76 9.55 -13.44
CA SER A 149 1.06 10.96 -13.26
C SER A 149 2.56 11.25 -13.44
N GLY A 150 2.93 12.51 -13.53
CA GLY A 150 4.35 12.91 -13.52
C GLY A 150 5.06 12.46 -12.22
N GLY A 151 4.35 12.45 -11.09
CA GLY A 151 4.86 11.96 -9.82
C GLY A 151 5.15 10.46 -9.83
N ASP A 152 4.27 9.66 -10.43
CA ASP A 152 4.45 8.21 -10.57
C ASP A 152 5.66 7.88 -11.42
N ILE A 153 5.83 8.60 -12.54
CA ILE A 153 6.99 8.43 -13.41
C ILE A 153 8.30 8.82 -12.68
N GLN A 154 8.29 9.90 -11.91
CA GLN A 154 9.46 10.30 -11.11
C GLN A 154 9.78 9.27 -10.02
N PHE A 155 8.77 8.73 -9.35
CA PHE A 155 8.97 7.67 -8.38
C PHE A 155 9.62 6.43 -9.01
N VAL A 156 9.12 5.96 -10.17
CA VAL A 156 9.73 4.85 -10.92
C VAL A 156 11.19 5.12 -11.25
N LYS A 157 11.50 6.31 -11.76
CA LYS A 157 12.90 6.72 -12.08
C LYS A 157 13.76 6.71 -10.82
N GLY A 158 13.24 7.21 -9.69
CA GLY A 158 13.95 7.20 -8.41
C GLY A 158 14.28 5.79 -7.93
N VAL A 159 13.31 4.86 -8.01
CA VAL A 159 13.55 3.45 -7.65
C VAL A 159 14.57 2.80 -8.58
N ILE A 160 14.49 3.02 -9.89
CA ILE A 160 15.45 2.47 -10.87
C ILE A 160 16.87 2.98 -10.59
N ASN A 161 17.04 4.28 -10.39
CA ASN A 161 18.33 4.87 -10.09
C ASN A 161 18.89 4.28 -8.78
N HIS A 162 18.07 4.23 -7.73
CA HIS A 162 18.48 3.65 -6.45
C HIS A 162 18.95 2.19 -6.59
N LEU A 163 18.24 1.37 -7.36
CA LEU A 163 18.64 -0.01 -7.62
C LEU A 163 19.96 -0.08 -8.39
N ASN A 164 20.16 0.79 -9.39
CA ASN A 164 21.39 0.84 -10.19
C ASN A 164 22.59 1.30 -9.35
N ASP A 165 22.41 2.33 -8.53
CA ASP A 165 23.48 2.88 -7.67
C ASP A 165 23.93 1.88 -6.61
N ASN A 166 23.03 1.04 -6.14
CA ASN A 166 23.32 0.02 -5.10
C ASN A 166 23.62 -1.37 -5.68
N LYS A 167 23.59 -1.54 -6.99
CA LYS A 167 23.90 -2.80 -7.66
C LYS A 167 25.19 -3.48 -7.20
N PRO A 168 26.30 -2.77 -6.94
CA PRO A 168 27.54 -3.37 -6.47
C PRO A 168 27.42 -3.99 -5.07
N LEU A 169 26.49 -3.55 -4.24
CA LEU A 169 26.27 -4.05 -2.87
C LEU A 169 25.52 -5.38 -2.85
N PHE A 170 24.80 -5.67 -3.92
CA PHE A 170 24.06 -6.92 -4.08
C PHE A 170 24.94 -7.90 -4.87
N ASN A 171 25.80 -8.65 -4.20
CA ASN A 171 26.52 -9.76 -4.83
C ASN A 171 25.56 -10.51 -5.77
N ASN A 172 25.93 -10.76 -6.99
CA ASN A 172 25.18 -11.25 -8.17
C ASN A 172 23.98 -12.22 -7.95
N LYS A 173 23.82 -12.78 -6.76
CA LYS A 173 22.74 -13.70 -6.38
C LYS A 173 21.44 -13.01 -5.94
N TRP A 174 21.48 -11.73 -5.60
CA TRP A 174 20.34 -10.95 -5.05
C TRP A 174 19.95 -9.79 -5.96
N TYR A 175 20.37 -9.83 -7.21
CA TYR A 175 19.93 -8.83 -8.17
C TYR A 175 18.41 -8.86 -8.26
N MET A 176 17.81 -7.85 -7.67
CA MET A 176 16.36 -7.72 -7.64
C MET A 176 15.86 -7.55 -9.06
N ALA A 177 14.95 -8.42 -9.47
CA ALA A 177 14.19 -8.18 -10.67
C ALA A 177 13.55 -6.78 -10.57
N MET A 178 13.57 -6.03 -11.66
CA MET A 178 12.94 -4.72 -11.72
C MET A 178 11.51 -4.81 -11.19
N PRO A 179 11.11 -3.98 -10.22
CA PRO A 179 9.76 -3.99 -9.70
C PRO A 179 8.73 -3.77 -10.80
N LYS A 180 7.58 -4.43 -10.67
CA LYS A 180 6.42 -4.14 -11.52
C LYS A 180 5.67 -2.95 -10.94
N PHE A 181 5.44 -1.92 -11.75
CA PHE A 181 4.65 -0.75 -11.37
C PHE A 181 3.28 -0.82 -12.03
N ARG A 182 2.22 -0.61 -11.24
CA ARG A 182 0.84 -0.75 -11.69
C ARG A 182 -0.04 0.35 -11.12
N ILE A 183 -1.02 0.75 -11.90
CA ILE A 183 -2.18 1.51 -11.47
C ILE A 183 -3.35 0.53 -11.32
N TYR A 184 -4.09 0.62 -10.22
CA TYR A 184 -5.40 0.03 -10.09
C TYR A 184 -6.45 1.10 -10.41
N HIS A 185 -7.02 1.02 -11.60
CA HIS A 185 -8.08 1.94 -12.02
C HIS A 185 -9.40 1.54 -11.39
N VAL A 186 -9.81 2.25 -10.35
CA VAL A 186 -10.95 1.91 -9.49
C VAL A 186 -12.27 1.79 -10.29
N PRO A 187 -12.62 2.70 -11.22
CA PRO A 187 -13.87 2.58 -11.95
C PRO A 187 -14.03 1.29 -12.78
N THR A 188 -12.94 0.77 -13.33
CA THR A 188 -12.97 -0.46 -14.14
C THR A 188 -12.44 -1.68 -13.43
N LYS A 189 -11.90 -1.53 -12.21
CA LYS A 189 -11.26 -2.60 -11.41
C LYS A 189 -10.12 -3.33 -12.14
N LYS A 190 -9.44 -2.63 -13.06
CA LYS A 190 -8.37 -3.19 -13.88
C LYS A 190 -7.00 -2.67 -13.44
N TYR A 191 -6.00 -3.53 -13.60
CA TYR A 191 -4.59 -3.15 -13.44
C TYR A 191 -4.00 -2.70 -14.77
N ILE A 192 -3.24 -1.61 -14.72
CA ILE A 192 -2.54 -1.03 -15.87
C ILE A 192 -1.06 -0.99 -15.50
N ASN A 193 -0.23 -1.68 -16.28
CA ASN A 193 1.21 -1.68 -16.07
C ASN A 193 1.83 -0.43 -16.67
N TYR A 194 2.83 0.12 -15.99
CA TYR A 194 3.57 1.27 -16.49
C TYR A 194 5.05 1.19 -16.08
N ASN A 195 5.87 2.01 -16.70
CA ASN A 195 7.29 2.18 -16.39
C ASN A 195 7.68 3.67 -16.48
N GLN A 196 8.98 3.98 -16.49
CA GLN A 196 9.48 5.35 -16.59
C GLN A 196 9.12 6.09 -17.90
N ASN A 197 8.57 5.39 -18.89
CA ASN A 197 8.16 5.94 -20.18
C ASN A 197 6.63 6.04 -20.35
N GLY A 198 5.87 5.61 -19.34
CA GLY A 198 4.40 5.60 -19.35
C GLY A 198 3.79 4.21 -19.36
N VAL A 199 2.55 4.11 -19.85
CA VAL A 199 1.79 2.84 -19.90
C VAL A 199 2.49 1.83 -20.83
N ILE A 200 2.61 0.60 -20.35
CA ILE A 200 3.13 -0.52 -21.16
C ILE A 200 1.93 -1.11 -21.92
N LYS A 201 2.03 -1.10 -23.25
CA LYS A 201 1.03 -1.67 -24.15
C LYS A 201 1.24 -3.18 -24.32
#